data_285af5db5ae1f0717dc026ea25a8af85
#
_entry.id   285af5db5ae1f0717dc026ea25a8af85
#
_cell.length_a   1.000
_cell.length_b   1.000
_cell.length_c   1.000
_cell.angle_alpha   90.00
_cell.angle_beta   90.00
_cell.angle_gamma   90.00
#
_symmetry.space_group_name_H-M   'P 1'
#
loop_
_entity.id
_entity.type
_entity.pdbx_description
1 polymer ?
#
loop_
_entity_poly.entity_id
_entity_poly.type
_entity_poly.pdbx_seq_one_letter_code
_entity_poly.pdbx_strand_id
1 'polypeptide(L)'
;MNKTHTFSLTLILAAAIAAPVAAQPAGPGPIGSGPMGLGPIGPGPHALRPGPLGPIGLDADDRADDLYEEGRDAIEEGKYDRALDRFNRLIELKSNRTDAALYWKAYSLTKLGRRADALSTLSDLQQQFKDSRWIKEAKALEIELRQASGQTIAPESQADEELKLMALRGLMNNDAERAMPIIEQMLAGTNSPKVKDRALFVLSQSNSARAREIIANVAKGASNPDLQLRAIRYLGIMGGADNRQILADVYRASSDASVKRAIIRSFMVSGDRTRLLGLAKSETAPELRGDAVQQLGVMGAHAELAELYSTESSVDVKKRIIQAMFVGGSADKLIELARTEKDPQLRRTAVRNLGLMGGSRTGDAIKSIYQSDSSLEIKKEAINALFLQNNGRVLVELARAEKDPQLKREMVQKMSVMGGKSKEVTDFLMELLK
;
A
#
# COMPACT_ATOMS: atom_id res chain seq x y z
N MET A 1 -18.04 -39.55 28.83
CA MET A 1 -17.10 -39.64 27.70
C MET A 1 -17.32 -38.41 26.82
N ASN A 2 -16.64 -37.32 27.16
CA ASN A 2 -16.72 -36.09 26.37
C ASN A 2 -15.33 -35.85 25.74
N LYS A 3 -15.29 -35.89 24.42
CA LYS A 3 -14.06 -35.54 23.66
C LYS A 3 -14.08 -34.06 23.35
N THR A 4 -13.20 -33.34 23.99
CA THR A 4 -12.85 -31.95 23.70
C THR A 4 -11.91 -31.92 22.49
N HIS A 5 -12.35 -31.33 21.38
CA HIS A 5 -11.48 -31.02 20.23
C HIS A 5 -10.83 -29.65 20.44
N THR A 6 -9.55 -29.67 20.74
CA THR A 6 -8.67 -28.50 20.72
C THR A 6 -8.25 -28.21 19.28
N PHE A 7 -8.68 -27.08 18.73
CA PHE A 7 -8.16 -26.55 17.46
C PHE A 7 -6.90 -25.73 17.77
N SER A 8 -5.74 -26.27 17.39
CA SER A 8 -4.47 -25.51 17.35
C SER A 8 -4.40 -24.71 16.05
N LEU A 9 -4.44 -23.40 16.16
CA LEU A 9 -4.18 -22.47 15.05
C LEU A 9 -2.67 -22.31 14.92
N THR A 10 -2.05 -22.98 13.95
CA THR A 10 -0.63 -22.82 13.62
C THR A 10 -0.48 -21.61 12.70
N LEU A 11 0.08 -20.53 13.23
CA LEU A 11 0.45 -19.34 12.48
C LEU A 11 1.74 -19.66 11.71
N ILE A 12 1.67 -19.81 10.39
CA ILE A 12 2.85 -19.98 9.53
C ILE A 12 3.42 -18.59 9.25
N LEU A 13 4.50 -18.27 9.97
CA LEU A 13 5.33 -17.11 9.70
C LEU A 13 6.36 -17.52 8.62
N ALA A 14 6.19 -17.09 7.40
CA ALA A 14 7.16 -17.30 6.33
C ALA A 14 8.34 -16.33 6.53
N ALA A 15 9.41 -16.80 7.16
CA ALA A 15 10.69 -16.12 7.20
C ALA A 15 11.45 -16.42 5.92
N ALA A 16 11.65 -15.43 5.06
CA ALA A 16 12.56 -15.51 3.92
C ALA A 16 14.00 -15.47 4.45
N ILE A 17 14.69 -16.60 4.37
CA ILE A 17 16.12 -16.72 4.68
C ILE A 17 16.90 -16.30 3.42
N ALA A 18 17.54 -15.13 3.49
CA ALA A 18 18.54 -14.73 2.49
C ALA A 18 19.87 -15.41 2.81
N ALA A 19 20.37 -16.23 1.91
CA ALA A 19 21.70 -16.82 1.98
C ALA A 19 22.79 -15.78 1.60
N PRO A 20 23.96 -15.78 2.25
CA PRO A 20 25.04 -14.87 1.91
C PRO A 20 25.77 -15.33 0.65
N VAL A 21 25.94 -14.42 -0.31
CA VAL A 21 26.81 -14.58 -1.48
C VAL A 21 28.24 -14.34 -1.02
N ALA A 22 29.07 -15.36 -1.18
CA ALA A 22 30.50 -15.29 -0.90
C ALA A 22 31.23 -14.44 -1.96
N ALA A 23 32.03 -13.48 -1.49
CA ALA A 23 32.93 -12.68 -2.32
C ALA A 23 34.15 -13.51 -2.77
N GLN A 24 34.46 -13.49 -4.06
CA GLN A 24 35.72 -13.94 -4.59
C GLN A 24 36.70 -12.77 -4.83
N PRO A 25 38.01 -12.96 -4.64
CA PRO A 25 38.98 -11.87 -4.68
C PRO A 25 39.43 -11.53 -6.11
N ALA A 26 39.71 -10.24 -6.28
CA ALA A 26 40.26 -9.67 -7.50
C ALA A 26 41.73 -10.07 -7.70
N GLY A 27 42.11 -10.48 -8.92
CA GLY A 27 43.50 -10.62 -9.38
C GLY A 27 43.88 -9.45 -10.28
N PRO A 28 45.19 -9.11 -10.37
CA PRO A 28 45.70 -7.84 -10.90
C PRO A 28 45.85 -7.82 -12.42
N GLY A 29 45.72 -6.61 -13.01
CA GLY A 29 45.84 -6.31 -14.41
C GLY A 29 47.25 -6.42 -15.02
N PRO A 30 47.38 -6.12 -16.30
CA PRO A 30 48.48 -5.24 -16.68
C PRO A 30 48.12 -4.09 -17.64
N ILE A 31 49.02 -3.14 -17.62
CA ILE A 31 49.23 -1.86 -18.26
C ILE A 31 49.45 -1.98 -19.78
N GLY A 32 48.99 -0.98 -20.57
CA GLY A 32 49.42 -0.83 -21.96
C GLY A 32 48.79 0.35 -22.69
N SER A 33 49.39 1.48 -22.59
CA SER A 33 49.73 2.60 -23.50
C SER A 33 48.91 2.92 -24.75
N GLY A 34 48.33 4.09 -24.81
CA GLY A 34 48.59 5.17 -25.74
C GLY A 34 47.74 5.29 -27.03
N PRO A 35 47.68 6.46 -27.66
CA PRO A 35 46.43 7.12 -28.05
C PRO A 35 46.21 7.19 -29.56
N MET A 36 44.97 7.28 -30.05
CA MET A 36 44.62 8.04 -31.27
C MET A 36 43.14 8.44 -31.28
N GLY A 37 42.93 9.73 -31.48
CA GLY A 37 41.63 10.34 -31.56
C GLY A 37 40.92 10.10 -32.90
N LEU A 38 39.63 10.17 -32.88
CA LEU A 38 38.76 10.57 -34.01
C LEU A 38 37.44 11.10 -33.46
N GLY A 39 36.95 12.13 -34.11
CA GLY A 39 35.96 13.10 -33.74
C GLY A 39 34.53 12.64 -33.45
N PRO A 40 33.61 13.59 -33.15
CA PRO A 40 32.31 13.33 -32.53
C PRO A 40 31.33 12.75 -33.54
N ILE A 41 30.80 11.59 -33.27
CA ILE A 41 29.61 11.04 -33.93
C ILE A 41 28.41 11.43 -33.08
N GLY A 42 27.45 12.13 -33.69
CA GLY A 42 26.25 12.65 -33.09
C GLY A 42 25.36 11.58 -32.43
N PRO A 43 24.37 11.99 -31.61
CA PRO A 43 23.59 11.09 -30.80
C PRO A 43 22.69 10.20 -31.66
N GLY A 44 22.95 8.90 -31.63
CA GLY A 44 22.03 7.89 -32.11
C GLY A 44 20.76 7.82 -31.21
N PRO A 45 19.66 7.27 -31.74
CA PRO A 45 18.38 7.26 -31.03
C PRO A 45 18.53 6.52 -29.70
N HIS A 46 18.17 7.21 -28.63
CA HIS A 46 18.08 6.63 -27.30
C HIS A 46 17.14 5.42 -27.33
N ALA A 47 17.71 4.24 -27.21
CA ALA A 47 16.97 3.05 -26.86
C ALA A 47 16.31 3.33 -25.50
N LEU A 48 14.99 3.50 -25.51
CA LEU A 48 14.17 3.54 -24.31
C LEU A 48 14.39 2.21 -23.58
N ARG A 49 15.24 2.22 -22.55
CA ARG A 49 15.21 1.16 -21.55
C ARG A 49 13.77 1.07 -21.04
N PRO A 50 13.16 -0.12 -21.02
CA PRO A 50 11.90 -0.27 -20.30
C PRO A 50 12.23 0.12 -18.85
N GLY A 51 11.69 1.26 -18.41
CA GLY A 51 11.68 1.63 -17.02
C GLY A 51 11.02 0.49 -16.22
N PRO A 52 11.37 0.28 -14.97
CA PRO A 52 10.65 -0.64 -14.12
C PRO A 52 9.17 -0.30 -14.26
N LEU A 53 8.33 -1.32 -14.48
CA LEU A 53 6.87 -1.20 -14.50
C LEU A 53 6.52 -0.36 -13.27
N GLY A 54 6.14 0.89 -13.50
CA GLY A 54 5.70 1.75 -12.40
C GLY A 54 4.59 1.02 -11.64
N PRO A 55 4.52 1.16 -10.32
CA PRO A 55 3.51 0.48 -9.53
C PRO A 55 2.16 0.75 -10.19
N ILE A 56 1.40 -0.32 -10.39
CA ILE A 56 0.02 -0.34 -10.88
C ILE A 56 -0.68 0.84 -10.21
N GLY A 57 -1.09 1.86 -10.97
CA GLY A 57 -1.49 3.19 -10.59
C GLY A 57 -2.12 3.30 -9.20
N LEU A 58 -1.28 3.31 -8.18
CA LEU A 58 -1.67 3.72 -6.84
C LEU A 58 -1.96 5.20 -6.95
N ASP A 59 -3.13 5.60 -6.50
CA ASP A 59 -3.52 7.01 -6.38
C ASP A 59 -2.43 7.73 -5.56
N ALA A 60 -2.23 9.02 -5.79
CA ALA A 60 -1.22 9.78 -5.04
C ALA A 60 -1.40 9.66 -3.52
N ASP A 61 -2.64 9.50 -3.08
CA ASP A 61 -3.00 9.28 -1.68
C ASP A 61 -2.62 7.89 -1.15
N ASP A 62 -2.76 6.81 -1.96
CA ASP A 62 -2.30 5.47 -1.56
C ASP A 62 -0.79 5.45 -1.38
N ARG A 63 -0.06 6.12 -2.29
CA ARG A 63 1.39 6.26 -2.20
C ARG A 63 1.83 7.09 -1.00
N ALA A 64 1.05 8.11 -0.64
CA ALA A 64 1.29 8.93 0.54
C ALA A 64 1.06 8.13 1.83
N ASP A 65 0.03 7.27 1.86
CA ASP A 65 -0.24 6.39 2.98
C ASP A 65 0.90 5.37 3.18
N ASP A 66 1.42 4.77 2.11
CA ASP A 66 2.56 3.85 2.19
C ASP A 66 3.83 4.54 2.72
N LEU A 67 4.17 5.72 2.20
CA LEU A 67 5.31 6.51 2.68
C LEU A 67 5.15 6.92 4.14
N TYR A 68 3.92 7.22 4.56
CA TYR A 68 3.62 7.54 5.95
C TYR A 68 3.87 6.36 6.88
N GLU A 69 3.34 5.18 6.55
CA GLU A 69 3.55 3.97 7.36
C GLU A 69 5.04 3.57 7.39
N GLU A 70 5.74 3.58 6.24
CA GLU A 70 7.18 3.30 6.21
C GLU A 70 8.00 4.28 7.07
N GLY A 71 7.62 5.56 7.07
CA GLY A 71 8.23 6.59 7.93
C GLY A 71 7.97 6.31 9.41
N ARG A 72 6.76 5.89 9.76
CA ARG A 72 6.38 5.52 11.13
C ARG A 72 7.11 4.28 11.62
N ASP A 73 7.20 3.25 10.79
CA ASP A 73 7.95 2.02 11.11
C ASP A 73 9.43 2.34 11.34
N ALA A 74 10.02 3.22 10.51
CA ALA A 74 11.40 3.65 10.70
C ALA A 74 11.61 4.40 12.04
N ILE A 75 10.63 5.19 12.50
CA ILE A 75 10.68 5.81 13.84
C ILE A 75 10.66 4.75 14.94
N GLU A 76 9.80 3.73 14.83
CA GLU A 76 9.72 2.63 15.82
C GLU A 76 11.01 1.83 15.90
N GLU A 77 11.69 1.65 14.75
CA GLU A 77 13.00 1.02 14.67
C GLU A 77 14.15 1.93 15.15
N GLY A 78 13.89 3.20 15.45
CA GLY A 78 14.90 4.20 15.81
C GLY A 78 15.76 4.67 14.64
N LYS A 79 15.35 4.39 13.39
CA LYS A 79 16.05 4.74 12.15
C LYS A 79 15.58 6.13 11.65
N TYR A 80 15.91 7.18 12.40
CA TYR A 80 15.37 8.52 12.17
C TYR A 80 15.78 9.15 10.84
N ASP A 81 16.97 8.83 10.28
CA ASP A 81 17.36 9.28 8.95
C ASP A 81 16.49 8.68 7.85
N ARG A 82 16.13 7.39 7.98
CA ARG A 82 15.20 6.71 7.05
C ARG A 82 13.80 7.31 7.17
N ALA A 83 13.34 7.57 8.38
CA ALA A 83 12.05 8.24 8.62
C ALA A 83 12.01 9.60 7.93
N LEU A 84 13.09 10.40 8.08
CA LEU A 84 13.24 11.71 7.47
C LEU A 84 13.15 11.65 5.93
N ASP A 85 13.80 10.67 5.29
CA ASP A 85 13.70 10.46 3.84
C ASP A 85 12.25 10.18 3.41
N ARG A 86 11.53 9.32 4.13
CA ARG A 86 10.14 8.97 3.82
C ARG A 86 9.21 10.17 3.96
N PHE A 87 9.31 10.91 5.05
CA PHE A 87 8.48 12.11 5.26
C PHE A 87 8.80 13.23 4.29
N ASN A 88 10.06 13.41 3.87
CA ASN A 88 10.41 14.38 2.84
C ASN A 88 9.73 14.05 1.51
N ARG A 89 9.80 12.79 1.05
CA ARG A 89 9.12 12.33 -0.17
C ARG A 89 7.60 12.49 -0.09
N LEU A 90 7.03 12.25 1.10
CA LEU A 90 5.59 12.44 1.30
C LEU A 90 5.21 13.91 1.19
N ILE A 91 6.00 14.82 1.78
CA ILE A 91 5.78 16.28 1.69
C ILE A 91 5.83 16.76 0.23
N GLU A 92 6.74 16.21 -0.59
CA GLU A 92 6.85 16.51 -2.02
C GLU A 92 5.58 16.12 -2.80
N LEU A 93 4.85 15.07 -2.38
CA LEU A 93 3.60 14.65 -3.00
C LEU A 93 2.43 15.60 -2.74
N LYS A 94 2.54 16.53 -1.76
CA LYS A 94 1.49 17.49 -1.38
C LYS A 94 0.13 16.84 -1.14
N SER A 95 0.13 15.68 -0.51
CA SER A 95 -1.07 14.89 -0.20
C SER A 95 -1.80 15.42 1.04
N ASN A 96 -2.93 14.82 1.35
CA ASN A 96 -3.70 15.07 2.57
C ASN A 96 -2.99 14.66 3.88
N ARG A 97 -1.77 14.05 3.79
CA ARG A 97 -0.90 13.65 4.91
C ARG A 97 0.28 14.59 5.12
N THR A 98 0.35 15.70 4.38
CA THR A 98 1.52 16.61 4.43
C THR A 98 1.71 17.22 5.81
N ASP A 99 0.63 17.55 6.50
CA ASP A 99 0.67 18.09 7.87
C ASP A 99 1.23 17.07 8.89
N ALA A 100 0.77 15.82 8.80
CA ALA A 100 1.30 14.72 9.60
C ALA A 100 2.79 14.46 9.31
N ALA A 101 3.18 14.49 8.03
CA ALA A 101 4.55 14.31 7.62
C ALA A 101 5.48 15.42 8.16
N LEU A 102 5.02 16.66 8.17
CA LEU A 102 5.78 17.78 8.77
C LEU A 102 6.00 17.57 10.27
N TYR A 103 4.98 17.12 11.01
CA TYR A 103 5.15 16.81 12.43
C TYR A 103 6.18 15.71 12.66
N TRP A 104 6.07 14.59 11.97
CA TRP A 104 6.98 13.45 12.14
C TRP A 104 8.39 13.72 11.61
N LYS A 105 8.52 14.55 10.59
CA LYS A 105 9.81 15.11 10.16
C LYS A 105 10.45 15.91 11.29
N ALA A 106 9.72 16.84 11.91
CA ALA A 106 10.23 17.62 13.02
C ALA A 106 10.64 16.74 14.21
N TYR A 107 9.82 15.72 14.53
CA TYR A 107 10.15 14.73 15.55
C TYR A 107 11.44 13.97 15.23
N SER A 108 11.61 13.50 13.99
CA SER A 108 12.82 12.79 13.55
C SER A 108 14.06 13.70 13.63
N LEU A 109 13.93 14.95 13.19
CA LEU A 109 14.99 15.97 13.30
C LEU A 109 15.38 16.23 14.76
N THR A 110 14.40 16.24 15.67
CA THR A 110 14.64 16.38 17.11
C THR A 110 15.50 15.22 17.63
N LYS A 111 15.16 13.99 17.27
CA LYS A 111 15.91 12.78 17.67
C LYS A 111 17.32 12.73 17.07
N LEU A 112 17.52 13.31 15.91
CA LEU A 112 18.83 13.49 15.25
C LEU A 112 19.63 14.69 15.80
N GLY A 113 19.12 15.43 16.79
CA GLY A 113 19.77 16.61 17.37
C GLY A 113 19.73 17.86 16.47
N ARG A 114 19.03 17.81 15.33
CA ARG A 114 18.89 18.90 14.35
C ARG A 114 17.79 19.89 14.77
N ARG A 115 18.01 20.51 15.91
CA ARG A 115 17.01 21.34 16.60
C ARG A 115 16.50 22.52 15.78
N ALA A 116 17.40 23.25 15.10
CA ALA A 116 17.02 24.39 14.29
C ALA A 116 16.09 24.00 13.14
N ASP A 117 16.41 22.90 12.47
CA ASP A 117 15.60 22.37 11.37
C ASP A 117 14.24 21.86 11.88
N ALA A 118 14.20 21.25 13.08
CA ALA A 118 12.96 20.82 13.70
C ALA A 118 12.04 22.00 14.01
N LEU A 119 12.56 23.08 14.61
CA LEU A 119 11.79 24.30 14.89
C LEU A 119 11.27 24.96 13.62
N SER A 120 12.10 25.04 12.56
CA SER A 120 11.67 25.55 11.25
C SER A 120 10.52 24.70 10.69
N THR A 121 10.65 23.36 10.71
CA THR A 121 9.61 22.44 10.23
C THR A 121 8.30 22.57 11.01
N LEU A 122 8.35 22.77 12.33
CA LEU A 122 7.16 23.01 13.15
C LEU A 122 6.51 24.35 12.83
N SER A 123 7.31 25.38 12.53
CA SER A 123 6.79 26.68 12.07
C SER A 123 6.07 26.55 10.73
N ASP A 124 6.63 25.80 9.78
CA ASP A 124 6.00 25.52 8.48
C ASP A 124 4.65 24.83 8.66
N LEU A 125 4.57 23.80 9.52
CA LEU A 125 3.31 23.14 9.85
C LEU A 125 2.27 24.11 10.40
N GLN A 126 2.65 24.94 11.38
CA GLN A 126 1.72 25.87 12.04
C GLN A 126 1.23 26.99 11.12
N GLN A 127 2.05 27.43 10.16
CA GLN A 127 1.71 28.49 9.20
C GLN A 127 0.85 27.97 8.05
N GLN A 128 1.20 26.81 7.49
CA GLN A 128 0.55 26.25 6.30
C GLN A 128 -0.73 25.46 6.62
N PHE A 129 -0.81 24.86 7.81
CA PHE A 129 -1.90 23.94 8.19
C PHE A 129 -2.52 24.35 9.54
N LYS A 130 -3.07 25.55 9.59
CA LYS A 130 -3.61 26.16 10.85
C LYS A 130 -4.69 25.31 11.54
N ASP A 131 -5.50 24.60 10.75
CA ASP A 131 -6.60 23.76 11.24
C ASP A 131 -6.21 22.29 11.37
N SER A 132 -4.92 21.98 11.23
CA SER A 132 -4.45 20.59 11.35
C SER A 132 -4.61 20.06 12.77
N ARG A 133 -4.99 18.79 12.86
CA ARG A 133 -5.06 18.04 14.11
C ARG A 133 -3.71 17.90 14.82
N TRP A 134 -2.61 18.13 14.09
CA TRP A 134 -1.23 18.07 14.61
C TRP A 134 -0.76 19.36 15.29
N ILE A 135 -1.54 20.44 15.23
CA ILE A 135 -1.12 21.74 15.81
C ILE A 135 -0.86 21.65 17.32
N LYS A 136 -1.67 20.88 18.05
CA LYS A 136 -1.50 20.69 19.50
C LYS A 136 -0.17 20.01 19.83
N GLU A 137 0.14 18.94 19.13
CA GLU A 137 1.38 18.17 19.27
C GLU A 137 2.59 18.96 18.77
N ALA A 138 2.44 19.70 17.68
CA ALA A 138 3.49 20.59 17.16
C ALA A 138 3.90 21.64 18.17
N LYS A 139 2.93 22.30 18.82
CA LYS A 139 3.19 23.27 19.89
C LYS A 139 3.86 22.63 21.11
N ALA A 140 3.43 21.43 21.50
CA ALA A 140 4.04 20.71 22.61
C ALA A 140 5.50 20.37 22.33
N LEU A 141 5.80 19.85 21.15
CA LEU A 141 7.17 19.54 20.71
C LEU A 141 8.03 20.82 20.59
N GLU A 142 7.46 21.92 20.11
CA GLU A 142 8.14 23.23 20.04
C GLU A 142 8.55 23.73 21.44
N ILE A 143 7.64 23.63 22.42
CA ILE A 143 7.94 24.01 23.82
C ILE A 143 9.06 23.14 24.38
N GLU A 144 9.00 21.81 24.18
CA GLU A 144 10.05 20.87 24.58
C GLU A 144 11.41 21.27 23.98
N LEU A 145 11.46 21.55 22.68
CA LEU A 145 12.66 21.98 21.98
C LEU A 145 13.24 23.30 22.49
N ARG A 146 12.37 24.27 22.82
CA ARG A 146 12.79 25.57 23.34
C ARG A 146 13.28 25.48 24.79
N GLN A 147 12.67 24.63 25.62
CA GLN A 147 13.07 24.43 27.02
C GLN A 147 14.37 23.62 27.13
N ALA A 148 14.60 22.68 26.23
CA ALA A 148 15.82 21.88 26.18
C ALA A 148 17.05 22.62 25.65
N SER A 149 17.03 23.94 25.57
CA SER A 149 18.19 24.76 25.17
C SER A 149 19.31 24.66 26.20
N GLY A 150 20.16 23.62 26.06
CA GLY A 150 21.33 23.38 26.89
C GLY A 150 21.47 21.94 27.41
N GLN A 151 20.47 21.10 27.27
CA GLN A 151 20.56 19.68 27.66
C GLN A 151 20.64 18.76 26.44
N THR A 152 21.72 18.00 26.32
CA THR A 152 21.79 16.82 25.46
C THR A 152 20.71 15.85 25.92
N ILE A 153 19.93 15.29 24.99
CA ILE A 153 18.98 14.20 25.32
C ILE A 153 19.85 13.02 25.76
N ALA A 154 19.88 12.77 27.07
CA ALA A 154 20.74 11.75 27.64
C ALA A 154 20.27 10.34 27.21
N PRO A 155 21.19 9.39 26.96
CA PRO A 155 20.86 7.98 26.74
C PRO A 155 20.01 7.37 27.87
N GLU A 156 20.09 7.94 29.08
CA GLU A 156 19.30 7.57 30.26
C GLU A 156 17.79 7.66 30.05
N SER A 157 17.31 8.62 29.23
CA SER A 157 15.87 8.75 28.96
C SER A 157 15.31 7.58 28.11
N GLN A 158 16.12 6.97 27.25
CA GLN A 158 15.71 5.79 26.46
C GLN A 158 15.69 4.53 27.31
N ALA A 159 16.68 4.36 28.18
CA ALA A 159 16.71 3.25 29.15
C ALA A 159 15.50 3.32 30.10
N ASP A 160 15.11 4.52 30.52
CA ASP A 160 13.96 4.76 31.40
C ASP A 160 12.62 4.43 30.67
N GLU A 161 12.50 4.74 29.38
CA GLU A 161 11.33 4.35 28.58
C GLU A 161 11.23 2.83 28.43
N GLU A 162 12.32 2.13 28.18
CA GLU A 162 12.33 0.67 28.06
C GLU A 162 11.97 -0.01 29.40
N LEU A 163 12.47 0.49 30.50
CA LEU A 163 12.09 0.01 31.83
C LEU A 163 10.61 0.22 32.12
N LYS A 164 10.06 1.38 31.78
CA LYS A 164 8.61 1.66 31.89
C LYS A 164 7.78 0.67 31.07
N LEU A 165 8.22 0.35 29.86
CA LEU A 165 7.53 -0.59 28.98
C LEU A 165 7.62 -2.03 29.48
N MET A 166 8.76 -2.43 30.04
CA MET A 166 8.90 -3.75 30.69
C MET A 166 8.01 -3.86 31.92
N ALA A 167 8.02 -2.84 32.78
CA ALA A 167 7.18 -2.78 33.98
C ALA A 167 5.69 -2.82 33.60
N LEU A 168 5.27 -2.08 32.58
CA LEU A 168 3.90 -2.09 32.09
C LEU A 168 3.47 -3.51 31.65
N ARG A 169 4.31 -4.19 30.85
CA ARG A 169 4.04 -5.57 30.41
C ARG A 169 3.95 -6.53 31.60
N GLY A 170 4.87 -6.41 32.55
CA GLY A 170 4.85 -7.20 33.79
C GLY A 170 3.59 -6.98 34.61
N LEU A 171 3.16 -5.73 34.75
CA LEU A 171 1.95 -5.37 35.47
C LEU A 171 0.69 -5.90 34.77
N MET A 172 0.59 -5.78 33.44
CA MET A 172 -0.54 -6.32 32.66
C MET A 172 -0.66 -7.84 32.79
N ASN A 173 0.45 -8.56 32.92
CA ASN A 173 0.43 -10.01 33.07
C ASN A 173 0.06 -10.44 34.49
N ASN A 174 0.39 -9.63 35.50
CA ASN A 174 0.19 -9.98 36.93
C ASN A 174 -1.10 -9.38 37.52
N ASP A 175 -1.44 -8.15 37.15
CA ASP A 175 -2.59 -7.41 37.68
C ASP A 175 -3.06 -6.38 36.66
N ALA A 176 -3.81 -6.85 35.64
CA ALA A 176 -4.29 -6.01 34.55
C ALA A 176 -5.20 -4.86 35.06
N GLU A 177 -6.01 -5.09 36.08
CA GLU A 177 -6.93 -4.07 36.58
C GLU A 177 -6.19 -2.85 37.18
N ARG A 178 -5.08 -3.08 37.86
CA ARG A 178 -4.23 -1.99 38.38
C ARG A 178 -3.39 -1.33 37.29
N ALA A 179 -3.15 -2.01 36.17
CA ALA A 179 -2.45 -1.44 35.03
C ALA A 179 -3.32 -0.44 34.28
N MET A 180 -4.63 -0.64 34.18
CA MET A 180 -5.53 0.16 33.34
C MET A 180 -5.46 1.67 33.61
N PRO A 181 -5.62 2.18 34.85
CA PRO A 181 -5.53 3.62 35.12
C PRO A 181 -4.13 4.19 34.81
N ILE A 182 -3.06 3.39 35.00
CA ILE A 182 -1.69 3.82 34.67
C ILE A 182 -1.56 3.98 33.15
N ILE A 183 -2.10 3.04 32.36
CA ILE A 183 -2.09 3.10 30.89
C ILE A 183 -2.90 4.30 30.40
N GLU A 184 -4.08 4.56 30.95
CA GLU A 184 -4.88 5.74 30.60
C GLU A 184 -4.06 7.03 30.83
N GLN A 185 -3.40 7.13 31.99
CA GLN A 185 -2.53 8.27 32.28
C GLN A 185 -1.34 8.37 31.32
N MET A 186 -0.74 7.23 30.93
CA MET A 186 0.35 7.21 29.94
C MET A 186 -0.10 7.67 28.57
N LEU A 187 -1.29 7.30 28.12
CA LEU A 187 -1.87 7.70 26.82
C LEU A 187 -2.25 9.19 26.82
N ALA A 188 -2.79 9.71 27.90
CA ALA A 188 -3.21 11.11 28.04
C ALA A 188 -2.04 12.06 28.31
N GLY A 189 -0.97 11.60 28.95
CA GLY A 189 0.17 12.38 29.46
C GLY A 189 1.16 12.79 28.36
N THR A 190 2.30 13.35 28.83
CA THR A 190 3.40 13.85 27.96
C THR A 190 4.42 12.77 27.56
N ASN A 191 4.06 11.47 27.72
CA ASN A 191 4.94 10.39 27.32
C ASN A 191 5.26 10.44 25.82
N SER A 192 6.44 9.91 25.45
CA SER A 192 6.83 9.85 24.04
C SER A 192 5.84 9.06 23.17
N PRO A 193 5.75 9.34 21.89
CA PRO A 193 4.89 8.58 20.96
C PRO A 193 5.17 7.08 21.02
N LYS A 194 6.43 6.66 21.18
CA LYS A 194 6.84 5.26 21.31
C LYS A 194 6.22 4.60 22.55
N VAL A 195 6.21 5.29 23.68
CA VAL A 195 5.62 4.79 24.94
C VAL A 195 4.10 4.69 24.79
N LYS A 196 3.44 5.70 24.21
CA LYS A 196 2.00 5.69 23.96
C LYS A 196 1.57 4.58 23.01
N ASP A 197 2.30 4.38 21.91
CA ASP A 197 2.06 3.29 20.97
C ASP A 197 2.16 1.92 21.66
N ARG A 198 3.20 1.74 22.47
CA ARG A 198 3.41 0.48 23.17
C ARG A 198 2.35 0.23 24.23
N ALA A 199 1.93 1.27 24.94
CA ALA A 199 0.82 1.19 25.89
C ALA A 199 -0.48 0.74 25.20
N LEU A 200 -0.79 1.32 24.05
CA LEU A 200 -1.95 0.94 23.24
C LEU A 200 -1.84 -0.50 22.71
N PHE A 201 -0.63 -0.91 22.27
CA PHE A 201 -0.37 -2.29 21.87
C PHE A 201 -0.61 -3.28 23.03
N VAL A 202 -0.14 -2.98 24.24
CA VAL A 202 -0.34 -3.84 25.40
C VAL A 202 -1.84 -3.98 25.72
N LEU A 203 -2.62 -2.90 25.63
CA LEU A 203 -4.08 -2.95 25.76
C LEU A 203 -4.72 -3.87 24.70
N SER A 204 -4.25 -3.84 23.47
CA SER A 204 -4.82 -4.64 22.37
C SER A 204 -4.62 -6.15 22.56
N GLN A 205 -3.66 -6.55 23.40
CA GLN A 205 -3.44 -7.97 23.77
C GLN A 205 -4.33 -8.42 24.92
N SER A 206 -5.04 -7.50 25.57
CA SER A 206 -5.93 -7.82 26.70
C SER A 206 -7.35 -8.10 26.22
N ASN A 207 -7.95 -9.17 26.76
CA ASN A 207 -9.37 -9.49 26.55
C ASN A 207 -10.32 -8.74 27.48
N SER A 208 -9.79 -7.83 28.33
CA SER A 208 -10.58 -7.06 29.29
C SER A 208 -11.56 -6.11 28.58
N ALA A 209 -12.78 -6.02 29.09
CA ALA A 209 -13.77 -5.02 28.60
C ALA A 209 -13.25 -3.58 28.81
N ARG A 210 -12.50 -3.33 29.91
CA ARG A 210 -11.92 -2.03 30.19
C ARG A 210 -10.84 -1.65 29.16
N ALA A 211 -9.98 -2.60 28.76
CA ALA A 211 -8.99 -2.37 27.72
C ALA A 211 -9.66 -1.98 26.40
N ARG A 212 -10.73 -2.67 26.00
CA ARG A 212 -11.51 -2.33 24.80
C ARG A 212 -12.12 -0.93 24.88
N GLU A 213 -12.66 -0.55 26.03
CA GLU A 213 -13.21 0.79 26.27
C GLU A 213 -12.14 1.88 26.09
N ILE A 214 -10.94 1.68 26.66
CA ILE A 214 -9.83 2.62 26.51
C ILE A 214 -9.42 2.76 25.04
N ILE A 215 -9.26 1.64 24.32
CA ILE A 215 -8.93 1.65 22.89
C ILE A 215 -10.05 2.35 22.09
N ALA A 216 -11.31 2.08 22.39
CA ALA A 216 -12.46 2.72 21.77
C ALA A 216 -12.46 4.24 21.96
N ASN A 217 -12.12 4.73 23.15
CA ASN A 217 -12.03 6.15 23.45
C ASN A 217 -10.89 6.82 22.67
N VAL A 218 -9.74 6.16 22.53
CA VAL A 218 -8.65 6.63 21.67
C VAL A 218 -9.09 6.66 20.21
N ALA A 219 -9.78 5.62 19.73
CA ALA A 219 -10.30 5.54 18.35
C ALA A 219 -11.32 6.64 18.02
N LYS A 220 -12.07 7.12 19.00
CA LYS A 220 -12.98 8.28 18.84
C LYS A 220 -12.26 9.62 18.73
N GLY A 221 -10.94 9.67 18.86
CA GLY A 221 -10.15 10.88 18.67
C GLY A 221 -9.92 11.69 19.95
N ALA A 222 -10.06 11.08 21.14
CA ALA A 222 -9.78 11.74 22.41
C ALA A 222 -8.27 12.04 22.65
N SER A 223 -7.41 11.52 21.79
CA SER A 223 -5.95 11.62 21.89
C SER A 223 -5.31 12.11 20.59
N ASN A 224 -3.97 11.99 20.53
CA ASN A 224 -3.15 12.22 19.35
C ASN A 224 -3.72 11.52 18.09
N PRO A 225 -3.73 12.21 16.92
CA PRO A 225 -4.29 11.68 15.67
C PRO A 225 -3.71 10.34 15.23
N ASP A 226 -2.42 10.14 15.46
CA ASP A 226 -1.74 8.89 15.11
C ASP A 226 -2.19 7.73 16.01
N LEU A 227 -2.33 7.98 17.30
CA LEU A 227 -2.89 6.98 18.23
C LEU A 227 -4.34 6.62 17.86
N GLN A 228 -5.12 7.59 17.34
CA GLN A 228 -6.46 7.32 16.83
C GLN A 228 -6.43 6.28 15.71
N LEU A 229 -5.57 6.46 14.72
CA LEU A 229 -5.44 5.53 13.59
C LEU A 229 -4.96 4.15 14.04
N ARG A 230 -4.03 4.10 15.01
CA ARG A 230 -3.57 2.84 15.59
C ARG A 230 -4.65 2.14 16.41
N ALA A 231 -5.42 2.87 17.19
CA ALA A 231 -6.55 2.30 17.93
C ALA A 231 -7.61 1.70 16.98
N ILE A 232 -7.90 2.38 15.87
CA ILE A 232 -8.79 1.88 14.81
C ILE A 232 -8.25 0.56 14.24
N ARG A 233 -6.95 0.49 13.93
CA ARG A 233 -6.29 -0.73 13.44
C ARG A 233 -6.39 -1.87 14.45
N TYR A 234 -6.12 -1.60 15.73
CA TYR A 234 -6.23 -2.62 16.78
C TYR A 234 -7.65 -3.13 16.96
N LEU A 235 -8.67 -2.27 16.92
CA LEU A 235 -10.08 -2.71 16.93
C LEU A 235 -10.40 -3.63 15.75
N GLY A 236 -9.83 -3.35 14.57
CA GLY A 236 -9.96 -4.22 13.40
C GLY A 236 -9.32 -5.59 13.62
N ILE A 237 -8.08 -5.64 14.15
CA ILE A 237 -7.34 -6.88 14.44
C ILE A 237 -8.03 -7.70 15.54
N MET A 238 -8.50 -7.05 16.61
CA MET A 238 -9.23 -7.70 17.68
C MET A 238 -10.56 -8.29 17.20
N GLY A 239 -11.14 -7.73 16.15
CA GLY A 239 -12.38 -8.24 15.54
C GLY A 239 -13.56 -8.27 16.51
N GLY A 240 -14.53 -9.11 16.22
CA GLY A 240 -15.75 -9.25 17.03
C GLY A 240 -16.84 -8.21 16.71
N ALA A 241 -18.07 -8.50 17.09
CA ALA A 241 -19.22 -7.67 16.73
C ALA A 241 -19.15 -6.27 17.38
N ASP A 242 -18.74 -6.22 18.65
CA ASP A 242 -18.67 -4.96 19.41
C ASP A 242 -17.62 -4.02 18.80
N ASN A 243 -16.42 -4.52 18.50
CA ASN A 243 -15.34 -3.71 17.91
C ASN A 243 -15.74 -3.20 16.51
N ARG A 244 -16.38 -4.04 15.70
CA ARG A 244 -16.92 -3.62 14.39
C ARG A 244 -18.00 -2.56 14.53
N GLN A 245 -18.83 -2.62 15.57
CA GLN A 245 -19.82 -1.59 15.85
C GLN A 245 -19.16 -0.27 16.27
N ILE A 246 -18.13 -0.31 17.13
CA ILE A 246 -17.34 0.87 17.52
C ILE A 246 -16.72 1.51 16.28
N LEU A 247 -16.12 0.73 15.40
CA LEU A 247 -15.55 1.23 14.13
C LEU A 247 -16.62 1.91 13.25
N ALA A 248 -17.82 1.32 13.15
CA ALA A 248 -18.91 1.89 12.39
C ALA A 248 -19.41 3.23 12.99
N ASP A 249 -19.42 3.34 14.31
CA ASP A 249 -19.82 4.58 15.00
C ASP A 249 -18.78 5.69 14.78
N VAL A 250 -17.49 5.35 14.87
CA VAL A 250 -16.39 6.29 14.58
C VAL A 250 -16.43 6.72 13.11
N TYR A 251 -16.69 5.81 12.17
CA TYR A 251 -16.84 6.13 10.76
C TYR A 251 -17.91 7.17 10.50
N ARG A 252 -19.09 7.00 11.11
CA ARG A 252 -20.23 7.93 10.97
C ARG A 252 -19.97 9.29 11.59
N ALA A 253 -19.24 9.31 12.71
CA ALA A 253 -18.93 10.54 13.43
C ALA A 253 -17.78 11.34 12.82
N SER A 254 -16.91 10.70 12.02
CA SER A 254 -15.72 11.34 11.47
C SER A 254 -15.98 11.99 10.11
N SER A 255 -15.48 13.22 9.96
CA SER A 255 -15.34 13.88 8.65
C SER A 255 -13.94 13.68 8.03
N ASP A 256 -12.99 13.10 8.76
CA ASP A 256 -11.61 12.91 8.33
C ASP A 256 -11.50 11.68 7.41
N ALA A 257 -11.08 11.92 6.17
CA ALA A 257 -10.93 10.87 5.15
C ALA A 257 -9.89 9.82 5.56
N SER A 258 -8.83 10.19 6.28
CA SER A 258 -7.80 9.27 6.76
C SER A 258 -8.36 8.30 7.80
N VAL A 259 -9.19 8.81 8.72
CA VAL A 259 -9.90 7.99 9.71
C VAL A 259 -10.85 7.03 9.01
N LYS A 260 -11.64 7.51 8.06
CA LYS A 260 -12.58 6.69 7.28
C LYS A 260 -11.86 5.58 6.50
N ARG A 261 -10.72 5.89 5.84
CA ARG A 261 -9.88 4.90 5.16
C ARG A 261 -9.36 3.83 6.11
N ALA A 262 -8.81 4.24 7.27
CA ALA A 262 -8.31 3.30 8.27
C ALA A 262 -9.42 2.35 8.75
N ILE A 263 -10.66 2.84 8.89
CA ILE A 263 -11.81 2.02 9.28
C ILE A 263 -12.22 1.06 8.16
N ILE A 264 -12.24 1.50 6.90
CA ILE A 264 -12.49 0.64 5.74
C ILE A 264 -11.50 -0.53 5.70
N ARG A 265 -10.19 -0.26 5.90
CA ARG A 265 -9.15 -1.31 6.02
C ARG A 265 -9.41 -2.21 7.23
N SER A 266 -9.82 -1.66 8.36
CA SER A 266 -10.13 -2.42 9.57
C SER A 266 -11.36 -3.34 9.42
N PHE A 267 -12.36 -2.94 8.63
CA PHE A 267 -13.47 -3.82 8.26
C PHE A 267 -13.00 -5.02 7.44
N MET A 268 -12.06 -4.82 6.51
CA MET A 268 -11.45 -5.93 5.76
C MET A 268 -10.71 -6.88 6.70
N VAL A 269 -9.84 -6.37 7.58
CA VAL A 269 -9.07 -7.16 8.54
C VAL A 269 -10.00 -7.96 9.48
N SER A 270 -11.09 -7.35 9.95
CA SER A 270 -12.07 -8.01 10.83
C SER A 270 -13.08 -8.91 10.10
N GLY A 271 -12.99 -9.04 8.76
CA GLY A 271 -13.89 -9.84 7.96
C GLY A 271 -15.29 -9.25 7.78
N ASP A 272 -15.48 -7.95 7.95
CA ASP A 272 -16.81 -7.29 7.88
C ASP A 272 -17.21 -6.92 6.45
N ARG A 273 -17.44 -7.94 5.64
CA ARG A 273 -17.86 -7.80 4.24
C ARG A 273 -19.16 -7.03 4.09
N THR A 274 -20.08 -7.20 5.03
CA THR A 274 -21.39 -6.54 4.98
C THR A 274 -21.28 -5.02 5.06
N ARG A 275 -20.46 -4.51 5.99
CA ARG A 275 -20.25 -3.06 6.11
C ARG A 275 -19.45 -2.50 4.92
N LEU A 276 -18.45 -3.21 4.43
CA LEU A 276 -17.72 -2.82 3.21
C LEU A 276 -18.65 -2.73 2.01
N LEU A 277 -19.54 -3.70 1.81
CA LEU A 277 -20.54 -3.65 0.73
C LEU A 277 -21.50 -2.48 0.90
N GLY A 278 -21.95 -2.21 2.13
CA GLY A 278 -22.78 -1.03 2.43
C GLY A 278 -22.07 0.27 2.04
N LEU A 279 -20.80 0.44 2.41
CA LEU A 279 -20.02 1.62 2.06
C LEU A 279 -19.78 1.73 0.55
N ALA A 280 -19.45 0.63 -0.12
CA ALA A 280 -19.29 0.61 -1.57
C ALA A 280 -20.56 1.03 -2.33
N LYS A 281 -21.75 0.80 -1.75
CA LYS A 281 -23.05 1.18 -2.33
C LYS A 281 -23.47 2.61 -2.02
N SER A 282 -23.19 3.09 -0.82
CA SER A 282 -23.86 4.29 -0.27
C SER A 282 -22.93 5.44 0.14
N GLU A 283 -21.61 5.24 0.20
CA GLU A 283 -20.70 6.33 0.53
C GLU A 283 -20.72 7.40 -0.57
N THR A 284 -20.84 8.66 -0.17
CA THR A 284 -21.00 9.79 -1.09
C THR A 284 -19.67 10.17 -1.76
N ALA A 285 -18.55 10.01 -1.05
CA ALA A 285 -17.21 10.27 -1.59
C ALA A 285 -16.76 9.13 -2.52
N PRO A 286 -16.55 9.38 -3.83
CA PRO A 286 -16.18 8.34 -4.79
C PRO A 286 -14.86 7.63 -4.43
N GLU A 287 -13.92 8.34 -3.82
CA GLU A 287 -12.64 7.81 -3.35
C GLU A 287 -12.86 6.75 -2.27
N LEU A 288 -13.64 7.06 -1.24
CA LEU A 288 -13.96 6.13 -0.15
C LEU A 288 -14.81 4.94 -0.63
N ARG A 289 -15.72 5.15 -1.62
CA ARG A 289 -16.40 4.04 -2.28
C ARG A 289 -15.39 3.11 -2.97
N GLY A 290 -14.43 3.71 -3.69
CA GLY A 290 -13.36 2.97 -4.34
C GLY A 290 -12.49 2.17 -3.36
N ASP A 291 -12.18 2.76 -2.21
CA ASP A 291 -11.43 2.07 -1.15
C ASP A 291 -12.21 0.86 -0.61
N ALA A 292 -13.50 1.01 -0.35
CA ALA A 292 -14.36 -0.10 0.08
C ALA A 292 -14.43 -1.22 -0.97
N VAL A 293 -14.54 -0.85 -2.25
CA VAL A 293 -14.50 -1.78 -3.38
C VAL A 293 -13.17 -2.53 -3.44
N GLN A 294 -12.06 -1.84 -3.26
CA GLN A 294 -10.72 -2.46 -3.25
C GLN A 294 -10.60 -3.50 -2.13
N GLN A 295 -11.06 -3.17 -0.92
CA GLN A 295 -11.04 -4.13 0.19
C GLN A 295 -11.93 -5.35 -0.06
N LEU A 296 -13.08 -5.18 -0.72
CA LEU A 296 -13.91 -6.31 -1.16
C LEU A 296 -13.16 -7.20 -2.16
N GLY A 297 -12.35 -6.60 -3.05
CA GLY A 297 -11.46 -7.34 -3.95
C GLY A 297 -10.46 -8.20 -3.19
N VAL A 298 -9.74 -7.62 -2.23
CA VAL A 298 -8.78 -8.35 -1.37
C VAL A 298 -9.46 -9.52 -0.63
N MET A 299 -10.72 -9.36 -0.24
CA MET A 299 -11.51 -10.41 0.41
C MET A 299 -12.07 -11.47 -0.56
N GLY A 300 -11.86 -11.35 -1.86
CA GLY A 300 -12.42 -12.25 -2.86
C GLY A 300 -13.95 -12.20 -2.94
N ALA A 301 -14.55 -11.03 -2.79
CA ALA A 301 -16.01 -10.83 -2.79
C ALA A 301 -16.58 -10.76 -4.23
N HIS A 302 -16.42 -11.86 -4.99
CA HIS A 302 -16.70 -11.92 -6.43
C HIS A 302 -18.15 -11.57 -6.79
N ALA A 303 -19.13 -12.11 -6.06
CA ALA A 303 -20.53 -11.88 -6.33
C ALA A 303 -20.93 -10.43 -6.04
N GLU A 304 -20.47 -9.90 -4.93
CA GLU A 304 -20.71 -8.53 -4.50
C GLU A 304 -20.11 -7.52 -5.48
N LEU A 305 -18.89 -7.78 -5.98
CA LEU A 305 -18.26 -6.94 -6.99
C LEU A 305 -19.00 -6.97 -8.33
N ALA A 306 -19.55 -8.13 -8.72
CA ALA A 306 -20.37 -8.25 -9.93
C ALA A 306 -21.69 -7.48 -9.81
N GLU A 307 -22.33 -7.55 -8.65
CA GLU A 307 -23.55 -6.78 -8.35
C GLU A 307 -23.27 -5.28 -8.37
N LEU A 308 -22.21 -4.83 -7.66
CA LEU A 308 -21.78 -3.43 -7.63
C LEU A 308 -21.52 -2.88 -9.04
N TYR A 309 -20.83 -3.65 -9.88
CA TYR A 309 -20.55 -3.23 -11.25
C TYR A 309 -21.81 -2.94 -12.06
N SER A 310 -22.84 -3.74 -11.89
CA SER A 310 -24.10 -3.60 -12.62
C SER A 310 -24.92 -2.39 -12.20
N THR A 311 -24.76 -1.92 -10.96
CA THR A 311 -25.55 -0.82 -10.38
C THR A 311 -24.76 0.50 -10.30
N GLU A 312 -23.44 0.48 -10.43
CA GLU A 312 -22.61 1.68 -10.36
C GLU A 312 -22.72 2.52 -11.64
N SER A 313 -22.85 3.83 -11.49
CA SER A 313 -22.92 4.79 -12.59
C SER A 313 -21.60 5.48 -12.90
N SER A 314 -20.71 5.61 -11.89
CA SER A 314 -19.41 6.27 -12.06
C SER A 314 -18.43 5.37 -12.82
N VAL A 315 -17.91 5.85 -13.95
CA VAL A 315 -16.90 5.15 -14.75
C VAL A 315 -15.63 4.90 -13.92
N ASP A 316 -15.22 5.84 -13.09
CA ASP A 316 -14.03 5.70 -12.27
C ASP A 316 -14.20 4.64 -11.18
N VAL A 317 -15.36 4.59 -10.53
CA VAL A 317 -15.67 3.51 -9.58
C VAL A 317 -15.78 2.16 -10.30
N LYS A 318 -16.38 2.09 -11.50
CA LYS A 318 -16.38 0.88 -12.33
C LYS A 318 -14.98 0.39 -12.66
N LYS A 319 -14.04 1.29 -12.98
CA LYS A 319 -12.62 0.92 -13.17
C LYS A 319 -12.03 0.30 -11.92
N ARG A 320 -12.29 0.87 -10.75
CA ARG A 320 -11.86 0.31 -9.45
C ARG A 320 -12.49 -1.06 -9.18
N ILE A 321 -13.76 -1.26 -9.54
CA ILE A 321 -14.42 -2.58 -9.42
C ILE A 321 -13.74 -3.61 -10.34
N ILE A 322 -13.44 -3.28 -11.59
CA ILE A 322 -12.70 -4.16 -12.52
C ILE A 322 -11.32 -4.51 -11.94
N GLN A 323 -10.63 -3.54 -11.34
CA GLN A 323 -9.35 -3.78 -10.68
C GLN A 323 -9.49 -4.65 -9.43
N ALA A 324 -10.53 -4.44 -8.63
CA ALA A 324 -10.84 -5.28 -7.48
C ALA A 324 -11.18 -6.72 -7.88
N MET A 325 -11.89 -6.91 -9.00
CA MET A 325 -12.14 -8.23 -9.61
C MET A 325 -10.83 -8.92 -10.02
N PHE A 326 -9.86 -8.17 -10.55
CA PHE A 326 -8.52 -8.69 -10.85
C PHE A 326 -7.80 -9.14 -9.58
N VAL A 327 -7.72 -8.30 -8.55
CA VAL A 327 -7.09 -8.62 -7.26
C VAL A 327 -7.74 -9.83 -6.61
N GLY A 328 -9.06 -9.91 -6.66
CA GLY A 328 -9.83 -11.03 -6.13
C GLY A 328 -9.80 -12.31 -6.98
N GLY A 329 -9.20 -12.28 -8.18
CA GLY A 329 -9.11 -13.46 -9.04
C GLY A 329 -10.39 -13.80 -9.84
N SER A 330 -11.28 -12.83 -10.07
CA SER A 330 -12.57 -13.02 -10.78
C SER A 330 -12.41 -13.13 -12.30
N ALA A 331 -11.63 -14.09 -12.79
CA ALA A 331 -11.32 -14.25 -14.21
C ALA A 331 -12.56 -14.33 -15.10
N ASP A 332 -13.58 -15.08 -14.70
CA ASP A 332 -14.81 -15.27 -15.48
C ASP A 332 -15.55 -13.98 -15.73
N LYS A 333 -15.68 -13.14 -14.69
CA LYS A 333 -16.36 -11.85 -14.82
C LYS A 333 -15.55 -10.87 -15.64
N LEU A 334 -14.24 -10.88 -15.52
CA LEU A 334 -13.37 -10.07 -16.36
C LEU A 334 -13.44 -10.49 -17.84
N ILE A 335 -13.51 -11.78 -18.15
CA ILE A 335 -13.72 -12.31 -19.51
C ILE A 335 -15.08 -11.85 -20.07
N GLU A 336 -16.14 -11.92 -19.26
CA GLU A 336 -17.45 -11.42 -19.64
C GLU A 336 -17.40 -9.94 -19.98
N LEU A 337 -16.86 -9.10 -19.08
CA LEU A 337 -16.73 -7.65 -19.28
C LEU A 337 -15.87 -7.30 -20.50
N ALA A 338 -14.75 -8.00 -20.70
CA ALA A 338 -13.90 -7.80 -21.86
C ALA A 338 -14.61 -8.05 -23.19
N ARG A 339 -15.65 -8.88 -23.20
CA ARG A 339 -16.47 -9.20 -24.39
C ARG A 339 -17.69 -8.31 -24.55
N THR A 340 -18.35 -7.94 -23.45
CA THR A 340 -19.71 -7.39 -23.48
C THR A 340 -19.81 -5.92 -23.03
N GLU A 341 -18.78 -5.38 -22.37
CA GLU A 341 -18.81 -4.00 -21.88
C GLU A 341 -18.89 -3.03 -23.07
N LYS A 342 -19.81 -2.07 -22.96
CA LYS A 342 -20.07 -1.08 -24.02
C LYS A 342 -19.11 0.10 -23.97
N ASP A 343 -18.69 0.50 -22.76
CA ASP A 343 -17.72 1.58 -22.61
C ASP A 343 -16.33 1.07 -23.04
N PRO A 344 -15.71 1.70 -24.07
CA PRO A 344 -14.43 1.23 -24.61
C PRO A 344 -13.30 1.27 -23.58
N GLN A 345 -13.32 2.22 -22.63
CA GLN A 345 -12.26 2.34 -21.62
C GLN A 345 -12.37 1.24 -20.56
N LEU A 346 -13.60 0.95 -20.12
CA LEU A 346 -13.86 -0.14 -19.17
C LEU A 346 -13.53 -1.50 -19.80
N ARG A 347 -13.92 -1.69 -21.08
CA ARG A 347 -13.60 -2.92 -21.83
C ARG A 347 -12.10 -3.12 -21.98
N ARG A 348 -11.34 -2.08 -22.36
CA ARG A 348 -9.87 -2.11 -22.41
C ARG A 348 -9.27 -2.46 -21.05
N THR A 349 -9.81 -1.87 -19.98
CA THR A 349 -9.35 -2.14 -18.62
C THR A 349 -9.54 -3.61 -18.25
N ALA A 350 -10.67 -4.23 -18.62
CA ALA A 350 -10.91 -5.65 -18.42
C ALA A 350 -9.92 -6.54 -19.19
N VAL A 351 -9.67 -6.25 -20.47
CA VAL A 351 -8.69 -6.97 -21.31
C VAL A 351 -7.29 -6.88 -20.71
N ARG A 352 -6.87 -5.69 -20.29
CA ARG A 352 -5.56 -5.46 -19.66
C ARG A 352 -5.41 -6.27 -18.39
N ASN A 353 -6.43 -6.27 -17.52
CA ASN A 353 -6.40 -7.03 -16.28
C ASN A 353 -6.35 -8.54 -16.52
N LEU A 354 -7.00 -9.06 -17.56
CA LEU A 354 -6.83 -10.45 -18.00
C LEU A 354 -5.38 -10.75 -18.38
N GLY A 355 -4.71 -9.81 -19.05
CA GLY A 355 -3.29 -9.92 -19.36
C GLY A 355 -2.41 -10.04 -18.10
N LEU A 356 -2.70 -9.23 -17.10
CA LEU A 356 -1.97 -9.26 -15.82
C LEU A 356 -2.22 -10.53 -14.99
N MET A 357 -3.39 -11.15 -15.11
CA MET A 357 -3.71 -12.40 -14.39
C MET A 357 -2.84 -13.58 -14.82
N GLY A 358 -2.42 -13.62 -16.10
CA GLY A 358 -1.70 -14.76 -16.64
C GLY A 358 -2.54 -16.03 -16.78
N GLY A 359 -1.87 -17.12 -17.18
CA GLY A 359 -2.49 -18.45 -17.29
C GLY A 359 -3.13 -18.74 -18.66
N SER A 360 -3.26 -20.05 -18.96
CA SER A 360 -3.77 -20.52 -20.27
C SER A 360 -5.21 -20.07 -20.54
N ARG A 361 -6.08 -20.19 -19.54
CA ARG A 361 -7.50 -19.82 -19.65
C ARG A 361 -7.71 -18.36 -20.04
N THR A 362 -6.98 -17.44 -19.44
CA THR A 362 -7.07 -16.02 -19.77
C THR A 362 -6.40 -15.74 -21.11
N GLY A 363 -5.33 -16.42 -21.46
CA GLY A 363 -4.68 -16.33 -22.77
C GLY A 363 -5.61 -16.77 -23.91
N ASP A 364 -6.31 -17.87 -23.76
CA ASP A 364 -7.29 -18.36 -24.74
C ASP A 364 -8.50 -17.40 -24.86
N ALA A 365 -8.95 -16.82 -23.75
CA ALA A 365 -10.00 -15.81 -23.76
C ALA A 365 -9.54 -14.53 -24.49
N ILE A 366 -8.33 -14.04 -24.26
CA ILE A 366 -7.76 -12.86 -24.94
C ILE A 366 -7.61 -13.13 -26.44
N LYS A 367 -7.14 -14.35 -26.83
CA LYS A 367 -7.09 -14.78 -28.23
C LYS A 367 -8.46 -14.71 -28.88
N SER A 368 -9.48 -15.28 -28.23
CA SER A 368 -10.87 -15.24 -28.71
C SER A 368 -11.40 -13.82 -28.86
N ILE A 369 -11.13 -12.92 -27.89
CA ILE A 369 -11.51 -11.50 -27.96
C ILE A 369 -10.83 -10.83 -29.15
N TYR A 370 -9.52 -11.03 -29.34
CA TYR A 370 -8.80 -10.51 -30.49
C TYR A 370 -9.44 -10.90 -31.82
N GLN A 371 -9.82 -12.17 -31.97
CA GLN A 371 -10.39 -12.72 -33.20
C GLN A 371 -11.81 -12.22 -33.49
N SER A 372 -12.61 -12.02 -32.46
CA SER A 372 -14.04 -11.69 -32.59
C SER A 372 -14.33 -10.18 -32.54
N ASP A 373 -13.42 -9.36 -31.99
CA ASP A 373 -13.68 -7.94 -31.82
C ASP A 373 -13.35 -7.15 -33.09
N SER A 374 -14.21 -6.18 -33.41
CA SER A 374 -14.01 -5.28 -34.55
C SER A 374 -13.20 -4.02 -34.20
N SER A 375 -13.06 -3.70 -32.89
CA SER A 375 -12.35 -2.51 -32.43
C SER A 375 -10.85 -2.69 -32.53
N LEU A 376 -10.19 -1.81 -33.30
CA LEU A 376 -8.74 -1.76 -33.41
C LEU A 376 -8.07 -1.53 -32.04
N GLU A 377 -8.68 -0.72 -31.18
CA GLU A 377 -8.17 -0.45 -29.82
C GLU A 377 -8.19 -1.69 -28.95
N ILE A 378 -9.28 -2.47 -28.99
CA ILE A 378 -9.40 -3.72 -28.24
C ILE A 378 -8.42 -4.76 -28.77
N LYS A 379 -8.23 -4.87 -30.09
CA LYS A 379 -7.23 -5.75 -30.69
C LYS A 379 -5.80 -5.39 -30.23
N LYS A 380 -5.45 -4.12 -30.22
CA LYS A 380 -4.15 -3.65 -29.71
C LYS A 380 -3.98 -3.94 -28.24
N GLU A 381 -5.03 -3.73 -27.43
CA GLU A 381 -4.95 -4.08 -26.00
C GLU A 381 -4.84 -5.59 -25.77
N ALA A 382 -5.48 -6.42 -26.60
CA ALA A 382 -5.32 -7.87 -26.55
C ALA A 382 -3.89 -8.33 -26.91
N ILE A 383 -3.25 -7.71 -27.92
CA ILE A 383 -1.83 -7.93 -28.22
C ILE A 383 -0.96 -7.57 -27.02
N ASN A 384 -1.24 -6.43 -26.40
CA ASN A 384 -0.53 -5.97 -25.20
C ASN A 384 -0.72 -6.90 -24.01
N ALA A 385 -1.93 -7.38 -23.80
CA ALA A 385 -2.28 -8.33 -22.75
C ALA A 385 -1.55 -9.68 -22.93
N LEU A 386 -1.49 -10.20 -24.16
CA LEU A 386 -0.71 -11.43 -24.46
C LEU A 386 0.79 -11.22 -24.26
N PHE A 387 1.30 -10.04 -24.59
CA PHE A 387 2.69 -9.68 -24.29
C PHE A 387 2.97 -9.65 -22.79
N LEU A 388 2.08 -9.05 -21.97
CA LEU A 388 2.20 -9.04 -20.52
C LEU A 388 2.19 -10.44 -19.91
N GLN A 389 1.44 -11.38 -20.51
CA GLN A 389 1.45 -12.80 -20.13
C GLN A 389 2.70 -13.57 -20.59
N ASN A 390 3.58 -12.93 -21.35
CA ASN A 390 4.67 -13.61 -22.04
C ASN A 390 4.19 -14.77 -22.94
N ASN A 391 2.98 -14.63 -23.55
CA ASN A 391 2.32 -15.67 -24.33
C ASN A 391 2.72 -15.60 -25.81
N GLY A 392 4.03 -15.86 -26.08
CA GLY A 392 4.60 -15.80 -27.42
C GLY A 392 3.94 -16.78 -28.40
N ARG A 393 3.52 -17.96 -27.93
CA ARG A 393 2.83 -18.96 -28.77
C ARG A 393 1.56 -18.37 -29.40
N VAL A 394 0.69 -17.78 -28.60
CA VAL A 394 -0.55 -17.21 -29.10
C VAL A 394 -0.29 -15.99 -30.00
N LEU A 395 0.70 -15.15 -29.66
CA LEU A 395 1.09 -14.03 -30.53
C LEU A 395 1.57 -14.50 -31.91
N VAL A 396 2.36 -15.59 -32.00
CA VAL A 396 2.79 -16.20 -33.28
C VAL A 396 1.58 -16.73 -34.07
N GLU A 397 0.69 -17.46 -33.41
CA GLU A 397 -0.54 -17.96 -34.06
C GLU A 397 -1.38 -16.81 -34.67
N LEU A 398 -1.58 -15.74 -33.92
CA LEU A 398 -2.31 -14.57 -34.38
C LEU A 398 -1.59 -13.84 -35.51
N ALA A 399 -0.26 -13.63 -35.40
CA ALA A 399 0.53 -12.93 -36.39
C ALA A 399 0.59 -13.67 -37.75
N ARG A 400 0.53 -15.00 -37.75
CA ARG A 400 0.44 -15.79 -38.99
C ARG A 400 -0.91 -15.64 -39.68
N ALA A 401 -1.99 -15.52 -38.92
CA ALA A 401 -3.35 -15.39 -39.45
C ALA A 401 -3.74 -13.94 -39.78
N GLU A 402 -3.02 -12.95 -39.24
CA GLU A 402 -3.37 -11.53 -39.33
C GLU A 402 -3.10 -10.98 -40.73
N LYS A 403 -4.12 -10.30 -41.31
CA LYS A 403 -4.07 -9.68 -42.62
C LYS A 403 -3.78 -8.17 -42.55
N ASP A 404 -4.10 -7.52 -41.42
CA ASP A 404 -3.80 -6.12 -41.19
C ASP A 404 -2.31 -5.92 -40.94
N PRO A 405 -1.58 -5.18 -41.83
CA PRO A 405 -0.14 -5.01 -41.67
C PRO A 405 0.26 -4.25 -40.43
N GLN A 406 -0.61 -3.37 -39.89
CA GLN A 406 -0.34 -2.58 -38.71
C GLN A 406 -0.37 -3.47 -37.46
N LEU A 407 -1.42 -4.28 -37.31
CA LEU A 407 -1.53 -5.23 -36.19
C LEU A 407 -0.45 -6.29 -36.23
N LYS A 408 -0.14 -6.82 -37.41
CA LYS A 408 0.97 -7.78 -37.59
C LYS A 408 2.30 -7.18 -37.18
N ARG A 409 2.60 -5.94 -37.58
CA ARG A 409 3.81 -5.22 -37.16
C ARG A 409 3.89 -5.04 -35.66
N GLU A 410 2.77 -4.69 -35.02
CA GLU A 410 2.71 -4.53 -33.56
C GLU A 410 2.99 -5.84 -32.81
N MET A 411 2.44 -6.97 -33.27
CA MET A 411 2.76 -8.30 -32.73
C MET A 411 4.23 -8.64 -32.86
N VAL A 412 4.83 -8.43 -34.04
CA VAL A 412 6.25 -8.67 -34.30
C VAL A 412 7.12 -7.79 -33.40
N GLN A 413 6.77 -6.52 -33.24
CA GLN A 413 7.47 -5.60 -32.34
C GLN A 413 7.41 -6.07 -30.88
N LYS A 414 6.25 -6.53 -30.41
CA LYS A 414 6.12 -7.10 -29.05
C LYS A 414 6.96 -8.36 -28.90
N MET A 415 6.92 -9.28 -29.87
CA MET A 415 7.71 -10.52 -29.85
C MET A 415 9.21 -10.26 -29.87
N SER A 416 9.68 -9.22 -30.58
CA SER A 416 11.13 -8.90 -30.65
C SER A 416 11.73 -8.43 -29.34
N VAL A 417 10.88 -7.92 -28.39
CA VAL A 417 11.31 -7.46 -27.05
C VAL A 417 10.87 -8.38 -25.92
N MET A 418 10.21 -9.51 -26.24
CA MET A 418 9.81 -10.48 -25.22
C MET A 418 11.03 -11.12 -24.57
N GLY A 419 11.04 -11.12 -23.24
CA GLY A 419 12.02 -11.86 -22.47
C GLY A 419 11.74 -13.37 -22.52
N GLY A 420 12.80 -14.16 -22.56
CA GLY A 420 12.71 -15.63 -22.57
C GLY A 420 12.91 -16.23 -23.96
N LYS A 421 13.47 -17.45 -23.95
CA LYS A 421 13.79 -18.20 -25.20
C LYS A 421 12.56 -19.00 -25.65
N SER A 422 11.50 -18.31 -26.13
CA SER A 422 10.42 -19.03 -26.81
C SER A 422 10.89 -19.46 -28.17
N LYS A 423 11.02 -20.77 -28.35
CA LYS A 423 11.43 -21.36 -29.64
C LYS A 423 10.46 -20.94 -30.75
N GLU A 424 9.17 -20.96 -30.49
CA GLU A 424 8.14 -20.59 -31.45
C GLU A 424 8.29 -19.14 -31.93
N VAL A 425 8.59 -18.19 -31.02
CA VAL A 425 8.85 -16.80 -31.37
C VAL A 425 10.11 -16.66 -32.20
N THR A 426 11.19 -17.34 -31.81
CA THR A 426 12.48 -17.30 -32.53
C THR A 426 12.32 -17.87 -33.94
N ASP A 427 11.68 -19.03 -34.08
CA ASP A 427 11.46 -19.67 -35.39
C ASP A 427 10.59 -18.76 -36.29
N PHE A 428 9.54 -18.13 -35.74
CA PHE A 428 8.70 -17.21 -36.50
C PHE A 428 9.46 -15.95 -36.94
N LEU A 429 10.28 -15.37 -36.08
CA LEU A 429 11.09 -14.20 -36.46
C LEU A 429 12.13 -14.56 -37.54
N MET A 430 12.74 -15.74 -37.47
CA MET A 430 13.62 -16.23 -38.54
C MET A 430 12.89 -16.51 -39.86
N GLU A 431 11.63 -16.97 -39.80
CA GLU A 431 10.79 -17.18 -40.98
C GLU A 431 10.50 -15.85 -41.70
N LEU A 432 10.34 -14.74 -41.00
CA LEU A 432 10.13 -13.41 -41.57
C LEU A 432 11.37 -12.82 -42.26
N LEU A 433 12.57 -13.37 -42.03
CA LEU A 433 13.83 -12.93 -42.64
C LEU A 433 14.19 -13.70 -43.93
N LYS A 434 13.44 -14.75 -44.25
CA LYS A 434 13.56 -15.53 -45.48
C LYS A 434 12.67 -15.00 -46.59
#